data_cd00a48de60263669cb75b31e3e4d607
#
_entry.id   cd00a48de60263669cb75b31e3e4d607
#
_cell.length_a   1.000
_cell.length_b   1.000
_cell.length_c   1.000
_cell.angle_alpha   90.00
_cell.angle_beta   90.00
_cell.angle_gamma   90.00
#
_symmetry.space_group_name_H-M   'P 1'
#
loop_
_entity.id
_entity.type
_entity.pdbx_description
1 polymer ?
#
loop_
_entity_poly.entity_id
_entity_poly.type
_entity_poly.pdbx_seq_one_letter_code
_entity_poly.pdbx_strand_id
1 'polypeptide(L)'
;MKHLILLLSALCLPSIIASSEKKPALVVEAAIAFDMSPPLEQFIPDKPVVIHPAVESPPQPQAEIKGEIKGPGTGLGATAPAPPPTRRGTPRTPRPPGPPPPAPEINPAGAAVEQTMPGKRAGIDPAASFDGLGQGFTGREFPGAESATEVNASHGGIDISLAVGPDHIFEILDGNMAVFTKRGKKYPTTGKLLYGPVPNKTVFAGFGVRCGVNNNSDSVVRYDQLAGRWLIVVPVFAPPSPYAMCYAVSATSDPLGPYYRYEFQRKLFPDYPRPAVWPDGYYNPTSTSDDPLPEVITQKHDCIADRNKMLQGLPATEQCVVIDGGVFMLNTDVDGQRPPPQGAPNIMMSTGGTQLKKIFEDDGIYFYKVHVDWDDASKTSVSAPQKIAVAPYHYLCDGQLSNCVSQPGTERRLDSQGDKLIQRLTYRNFGNHESILAEHSVATAAHGGGVRWYEFRLNKQRDPVLFQQSTYAPGGFYRWLGSMAMDRKGDIGLGYSFGGDPNYPGQRFAARRAKDPQGQLSYHESALVEGQASQTGSLRWEDYTNITVDPSDDCTFWFVGDYLKTGASSSTTRIGSFVVPGCK
;
A
#
# COMPACT_ATOMS: atom_id res chain seq x y z
N MET A 1 59.55 14.97 -59.31
CA MET A 1 58.74 15.89 -58.50
C MET A 1 57.39 15.19 -58.30
N LYS A 2 57.22 14.58 -57.09
CA LYS A 2 55.97 13.92 -56.68
C LYS A 2 55.40 14.69 -55.50
N HIS A 3 54.22 15.28 -55.64
CA HIS A 3 53.53 16.00 -54.57
C HIS A 3 52.80 14.99 -53.68
N LEU A 4 53.09 15.02 -52.38
CA LEU A 4 52.45 14.24 -51.33
C LEU A 4 51.39 15.13 -50.69
N ILE A 5 50.12 14.77 -50.85
CA ILE A 5 48.97 15.43 -50.19
C ILE A 5 48.74 14.71 -48.86
N LEU A 6 48.93 15.39 -47.74
CA LEU A 6 48.55 14.93 -46.39
C LEU A 6 47.05 15.26 -46.21
N LEU A 7 46.23 14.24 -46.04
CA LEU A 7 44.88 14.39 -45.53
C LEU A 7 44.91 14.35 -43.99
N LEU A 8 44.60 15.46 -43.34
CA LEU A 8 44.28 15.51 -41.91
C LEU A 8 42.81 15.04 -41.71
N SER A 9 42.64 13.87 -41.15
CA SER A 9 41.33 13.42 -40.63
C SER A 9 41.12 13.97 -39.23
N ALA A 10 40.22 14.92 -39.06
CA ALA A 10 39.78 15.40 -37.76
C ALA A 10 38.87 14.34 -37.10
N LEU A 11 39.35 13.70 -36.04
CA LEU A 11 38.54 12.86 -35.19
C LEU A 11 37.67 13.78 -34.32
N CYS A 12 36.37 13.85 -34.62
CA CYS A 12 35.35 14.35 -33.72
C CYS A 12 35.14 13.31 -32.59
N LEU A 13 35.69 13.55 -31.44
CA LEU A 13 35.31 12.86 -30.19
C LEU A 13 33.94 13.38 -29.75
N PRO A 14 32.95 12.52 -29.50
CA PRO A 14 31.71 12.97 -28.91
C PRO A 14 32.00 13.43 -27.47
N SER A 15 31.70 14.68 -27.17
CA SER A 15 31.70 15.21 -25.81
C SER A 15 30.59 14.49 -25.03
N ILE A 16 30.97 13.55 -24.19
CA ILE A 16 30.07 12.98 -23.18
C ILE A 16 29.84 14.12 -22.19
N ILE A 17 28.70 14.80 -22.32
CA ILE A 17 28.16 15.67 -21.28
C ILE A 17 27.73 14.73 -20.16
N ALA A 18 28.59 14.54 -19.17
CA ALA A 18 28.20 13.94 -17.92
C ALA A 18 27.19 14.89 -17.27
N SER A 19 25.92 14.54 -17.35
CA SER A 19 24.91 15.18 -16.51
C SER A 19 25.34 14.92 -15.07
N SER A 20 25.66 15.96 -14.31
CA SER A 20 25.88 15.84 -12.88
C SER A 20 24.56 15.39 -12.26
N GLU A 21 24.45 14.09 -11.94
CA GLU A 21 23.34 13.57 -11.16
C GLU A 21 23.29 14.36 -9.85
N LYS A 22 22.22 15.14 -9.68
CA LYS A 22 21.97 15.87 -8.46
C LYS A 22 21.68 14.82 -7.39
N LYS A 23 22.59 14.68 -6.39
CA LYS A 23 22.31 13.79 -5.25
C LYS A 23 20.97 14.17 -4.64
N PRO A 24 20.08 13.19 -4.36
CA PRO A 24 18.82 13.48 -3.69
C PRO A 24 19.10 14.20 -2.36
N ALA A 25 18.23 15.14 -2.01
CA ALA A 25 18.36 15.83 -0.73
C ALA A 25 18.10 14.81 0.40
N LEU A 26 19.05 14.72 1.32
CA LEU A 26 18.96 13.88 2.51
C LEU A 26 18.68 14.77 3.73
N VAL A 27 17.69 14.38 4.52
CA VAL A 27 17.37 15.01 5.81
C VAL A 27 17.51 13.95 6.89
N VAL A 28 18.28 14.25 7.93
CA VAL A 28 18.43 13.38 9.11
C VAL A 28 17.73 14.04 10.28
N GLU A 29 16.77 13.34 10.87
CA GLU A 29 15.98 13.85 11.99
C GLU A 29 16.00 12.86 13.17
N ALA A 30 16.14 13.39 14.37
CA ALA A 30 15.95 12.60 15.59
C ALA A 30 14.47 12.54 15.94
N ALA A 31 14.05 11.45 16.57
CA ALA A 31 12.74 11.41 17.21
C ALA A 31 12.62 12.54 18.22
N ILE A 32 11.56 13.35 18.12
CA ILE A 32 11.32 14.46 19.06
C ILE A 32 10.80 13.97 20.41
N ALA A 33 10.25 12.77 20.44
CA ALA A 33 9.84 12.05 21.63
C ALA A 33 10.05 10.55 21.41
N PHE A 34 10.45 9.84 22.47
CA PHE A 34 10.48 8.38 22.52
C PHE A 34 10.32 7.91 23.96
N ASP A 35 9.65 6.78 24.15
CA ASP A 35 9.47 6.11 25.44
C ASP A 35 9.10 4.63 25.26
N MET A 36 8.76 3.97 26.36
CA MET A 36 8.10 2.66 26.39
C MET A 36 6.73 2.79 27.01
N SER A 37 5.69 2.32 26.30
CA SER A 37 4.32 2.32 26.81
C SER A 37 4.12 1.30 27.93
N PRO A 38 3.07 1.45 28.76
CA PRO A 38 2.45 0.32 29.44
C PRO A 38 1.98 -0.74 28.42
N PRO A 39 1.71 -1.99 28.86
CA PRO A 39 1.08 -3.00 27.99
C PRO A 39 -0.21 -2.47 27.36
N LEU A 40 -0.39 -2.72 26.05
CA LEU A 40 -1.55 -2.24 25.31
C LEU A 40 -2.88 -2.70 25.93
N GLU A 41 -2.93 -3.91 26.48
CA GLU A 41 -4.12 -4.45 27.15
C GLU A 41 -4.57 -3.66 28.37
N GLN A 42 -3.73 -2.79 28.94
CA GLN A 42 -4.08 -1.93 30.07
C GLN A 42 -4.84 -0.67 29.64
N PHE A 43 -4.78 -0.31 28.37
CA PHE A 43 -5.54 0.82 27.84
C PHE A 43 -6.97 0.36 27.51
N ILE A 44 -7.81 0.31 28.56
CA ILE A 44 -9.24 0.06 28.43
C ILE A 44 -9.90 1.42 28.21
N PRO A 45 -10.67 1.62 27.15
CA PRO A 45 -11.42 2.86 26.99
C PRO A 45 -12.40 3.06 28.17
N ASP A 46 -12.27 4.17 28.88
CA ASP A 46 -13.13 4.51 30.05
C ASP A 46 -14.61 4.73 29.67
N LYS A 47 -14.91 4.82 28.38
CA LYS A 47 -16.27 4.99 27.83
C LYS A 47 -16.37 4.27 26.49
N PRO A 48 -17.60 3.87 26.08
CA PRO A 48 -17.84 3.44 24.72
C PRO A 48 -17.27 4.52 23.78
N VAL A 49 -16.29 4.13 22.98
CA VAL A 49 -15.71 5.06 22.01
C VAL A 49 -16.77 5.26 20.94
N VAL A 50 -17.44 6.42 20.97
CA VAL A 50 -18.12 6.90 19.76
C VAL A 50 -17.00 7.18 18.78
N ILE A 51 -16.78 6.26 17.85
CA ILE A 51 -15.76 6.42 16.82
C ILE A 51 -16.27 7.53 15.93
N HIS A 52 -15.74 8.74 16.16
CA HIS A 52 -15.84 9.76 15.15
C HIS A 52 -15.00 9.29 13.95
N PRO A 53 -15.48 9.46 12.72
CA PRO A 53 -14.66 9.17 11.55
C PRO A 53 -13.28 9.80 11.76
N ALA A 54 -12.23 9.05 11.43
CA ALA A 54 -10.90 9.61 11.31
C ALA A 54 -11.03 10.91 10.50
N VAL A 55 -10.23 11.91 10.80
CA VAL A 55 -10.18 13.10 9.96
C VAL A 55 -9.68 12.58 8.60
N GLU A 56 -10.61 12.36 7.69
CA GLU A 56 -10.27 11.98 6.32
C GLU A 56 -9.26 12.99 5.80
N SER A 57 -8.28 12.51 5.07
CA SER A 57 -7.57 13.36 4.13
C SER A 57 -8.65 14.10 3.34
N PRO A 58 -8.66 15.43 3.35
CA PRO A 58 -9.73 16.17 2.71
C PRO A 58 -9.92 15.62 1.30
N PRO A 59 -11.16 15.43 0.81
CA PRO A 59 -11.41 14.80 -0.47
C PRO A 59 -10.60 15.55 -1.52
N GLN A 60 -9.74 14.83 -2.22
CA GLN A 60 -8.98 15.44 -3.31
C GLN A 60 -9.98 16.04 -4.29
N PRO A 61 -9.83 17.30 -4.68
CA PRO A 61 -10.75 17.91 -5.62
C PRO A 61 -10.77 17.09 -6.89
N GLN A 62 -11.96 16.67 -7.31
CA GLN A 62 -12.14 16.01 -8.60
C GLN A 62 -11.62 16.98 -9.66
N ALA A 63 -10.46 16.71 -10.25
CA ALA A 63 -9.93 17.48 -11.36
C ALA A 63 -10.88 17.27 -12.55
N GLU A 64 -11.75 18.24 -12.81
CA GLU A 64 -12.36 18.37 -14.13
C GLU A 64 -11.23 18.62 -15.12
N ILE A 65 -10.85 17.61 -15.87
CA ILE A 65 -9.92 17.77 -17.00
C ILE A 65 -10.65 18.59 -18.07
N LYS A 66 -10.48 19.91 -18.03
CA LYS A 66 -10.70 20.78 -19.18
C LYS A 66 -9.33 21.06 -19.78
N GLY A 67 -9.10 20.45 -20.94
CA GLY A 67 -7.91 20.68 -21.72
C GLY A 67 -7.73 22.15 -22.13
N GLU A 68 -6.55 22.65 -22.01
CA GLU A 68 -5.73 23.43 -22.93
C GLU A 68 -4.49 23.92 -22.18
N ILE A 69 -3.36 23.33 -22.54
CA ILE A 69 -2.05 23.80 -22.08
C ILE A 69 -1.65 24.95 -23.00
N LYS A 70 -1.65 26.18 -22.46
CA LYS A 70 -0.90 27.30 -23.05
C LYS A 70 0.36 27.54 -22.22
N GLY A 71 1.47 27.63 -22.93
CA GLY A 71 2.82 27.75 -22.40
C GLY A 71 3.14 29.07 -21.66
N PRO A 72 4.39 29.25 -21.21
CA PRO A 72 4.75 30.09 -20.09
C PRO A 72 4.81 31.57 -20.42
N GLY A 73 4.17 32.37 -19.57
CA GLY A 73 4.31 33.83 -19.55
C GLY A 73 4.91 34.30 -18.23
N THR A 74 6.07 34.89 -18.32
CA THR A 74 6.75 35.62 -17.24
C THR A 74 5.97 36.86 -16.80
N GLY A 75 5.84 37.09 -15.49
CA GLY A 75 5.31 38.37 -14.97
C GLY A 75 5.28 38.44 -13.46
N LEU A 76 6.17 39.26 -12.93
CA LEU A 76 6.31 39.66 -11.53
C LEU A 76 5.12 40.52 -11.04
N GLY A 77 4.68 40.25 -9.81
CA GLY A 77 4.28 41.24 -8.81
C GLY A 77 2.89 41.81 -8.90
N ALA A 78 2.09 41.53 -7.87
CA ALA A 78 1.35 42.56 -7.10
C ALA A 78 0.40 41.85 -6.10
N THR A 79 0.43 42.34 -4.86
CA THR A 79 -0.50 42.03 -3.76
C THR A 79 -1.95 42.29 -4.14
N ALA A 80 -2.81 41.28 -4.05
CA ALA A 80 -4.25 41.44 -4.24
C ALA A 80 -4.99 41.50 -2.89
N PRO A 81 -6.03 42.33 -2.74
CA PRO A 81 -6.83 42.41 -1.52
C PRO A 81 -7.81 41.26 -1.36
N ALA A 82 -8.14 40.92 -0.10
CA ALA A 82 -9.04 39.84 0.27
C ALA A 82 -10.42 39.93 -0.43
N PRO A 83 -10.99 38.81 -0.88
CA PRO A 83 -12.30 38.82 -1.52
C PRO A 83 -13.44 38.98 -0.48
N PRO A 84 -14.57 39.57 -0.88
CA PRO A 84 -15.73 39.77 -0.02
C PRO A 84 -16.47 38.42 0.24
N PRO A 85 -17.25 38.31 1.34
CA PRO A 85 -17.93 37.09 1.72
C PRO A 85 -18.96 36.64 0.68
N THR A 86 -18.82 35.43 0.18
CA THR A 86 -19.73 34.83 -0.79
C THR A 86 -21.07 34.47 -0.15
N ARG A 87 -22.17 34.89 -0.79
CA ARG A 87 -23.55 34.50 -0.47
C ARG A 87 -23.68 32.97 -0.53
N ARG A 88 -24.30 32.38 0.51
CA ARG A 88 -24.75 30.98 0.51
C ARG A 88 -25.58 30.69 -0.74
N GLY A 89 -25.00 29.93 -1.67
CA GLY A 89 -25.73 29.35 -2.79
C GLY A 89 -26.62 28.22 -2.32
N THR A 90 -27.81 28.11 -2.88
CA THR A 90 -28.71 26.96 -2.76
C THR A 90 -27.96 25.69 -3.16
N PRO A 91 -28.21 24.53 -2.49
CA PRO A 91 -27.59 23.25 -2.86
C PRO A 91 -27.92 22.94 -4.33
N ARG A 92 -26.89 22.84 -5.17
CA ARG A 92 -27.04 22.31 -6.52
C ARG A 92 -27.35 20.83 -6.42
N THR A 93 -28.46 20.42 -7.01
CA THR A 93 -28.76 19.01 -7.25
C THR A 93 -27.57 18.39 -8.02
N PRO A 94 -27.07 17.21 -7.60
CA PRO A 94 -26.00 16.52 -8.31
C PRO A 94 -26.43 16.30 -9.77
N ARG A 95 -25.57 16.68 -10.71
CA ARG A 95 -25.77 16.37 -12.12
C ARG A 95 -25.74 14.87 -12.28
N PRO A 96 -26.67 14.26 -13.04
CA PRO A 96 -26.61 12.83 -13.32
C PRO A 96 -25.22 12.49 -13.91
N PRO A 97 -24.62 11.37 -13.53
CA PRO A 97 -23.35 10.92 -14.10
C PRO A 97 -23.48 10.83 -15.62
N GLY A 98 -22.50 11.37 -16.33
CA GLY A 98 -22.40 11.22 -17.78
C GLY A 98 -22.23 9.75 -18.18
N PRO A 99 -22.41 9.39 -19.46
CA PRO A 99 -22.12 8.05 -19.94
C PRO A 99 -20.68 7.70 -19.59
N PRO A 100 -20.40 6.40 -19.26
CA PRO A 100 -19.05 5.97 -18.96
C PRO A 100 -18.11 6.32 -20.12
N PRO A 101 -16.85 6.68 -19.85
CA PRO A 101 -15.87 6.87 -20.91
C PRO A 101 -15.76 5.57 -21.73
N PRO A 102 -15.49 5.65 -23.05
CA PRO A 102 -15.25 4.47 -23.85
C PRO A 102 -14.11 3.66 -23.24
N ALA A 103 -14.27 2.32 -23.28
CA ALA A 103 -13.20 1.44 -22.80
C ALA A 103 -11.90 1.72 -23.56
N PRO A 104 -10.73 1.74 -22.88
CA PRO A 104 -9.46 1.99 -23.54
C PRO A 104 -9.12 0.88 -24.54
N GLU A 105 -8.44 1.23 -25.63
CA GLU A 105 -7.88 0.25 -26.55
C GLU A 105 -6.65 -0.40 -25.90
N ILE A 106 -6.69 -1.72 -25.75
CA ILE A 106 -5.60 -2.47 -25.12
C ILE A 106 -4.56 -2.87 -26.18
N ASN A 107 -3.31 -2.55 -25.90
CA ASN A 107 -2.19 -2.94 -26.73
C ASN A 107 -2.15 -4.48 -26.91
N PRO A 108 -2.07 -5.03 -28.14
CA PRO A 108 -2.05 -6.48 -28.36
C PRO A 108 -0.96 -7.23 -27.57
N ALA A 109 0.24 -6.63 -27.36
CA ALA A 109 1.29 -7.24 -26.57
C ALA A 109 0.93 -7.28 -25.07
N GLY A 110 0.14 -6.32 -24.60
CA GLY A 110 -0.43 -6.33 -23.24
C GLY A 110 -1.51 -7.40 -23.08
N ALA A 111 -2.40 -7.53 -24.07
CA ALA A 111 -3.43 -8.57 -24.11
C ALA A 111 -2.82 -9.98 -24.19
N ALA A 112 -1.68 -10.15 -24.85
CA ALA A 112 -1.01 -11.46 -24.99
C ALA A 112 -0.54 -12.08 -23.67
N VAL A 113 -0.42 -11.30 -22.59
CA VAL A 113 -0.06 -11.79 -21.25
C VAL A 113 -1.28 -11.89 -20.31
N GLU A 114 -2.50 -11.74 -20.83
CA GLU A 114 -3.72 -11.93 -20.05
C GLU A 114 -4.02 -13.42 -19.89
N GLN A 115 -4.20 -13.84 -18.64
CA GLN A 115 -4.81 -15.13 -18.30
C GLN A 115 -6.33 -14.94 -18.28
N THR A 116 -6.98 -15.22 -19.41
CA THR A 116 -8.43 -15.04 -19.60
C THR A 116 -9.27 -16.22 -19.13
N MET A 117 -8.64 -17.33 -18.76
CA MET A 117 -9.28 -18.52 -18.22
C MET A 117 -8.84 -18.77 -16.79
N PRO A 118 -9.76 -19.24 -15.93
CA PRO A 118 -9.39 -19.67 -14.58
C PRO A 118 -8.33 -20.77 -14.60
N GLY A 119 -7.64 -20.95 -13.48
CA GLY A 119 -6.76 -22.08 -13.29
C GLY A 119 -7.47 -23.43 -13.44
N LYS A 120 -6.78 -24.43 -13.97
CA LYS A 120 -7.37 -25.76 -14.25
C LYS A 120 -7.50 -26.65 -13.02
N ARG A 121 -6.76 -26.36 -11.94
CA ARG A 121 -6.89 -27.10 -10.68
C ARG A 121 -8.12 -26.62 -9.92
N ALA A 122 -8.71 -27.49 -9.11
CA ALA A 122 -9.77 -27.10 -8.19
C ALA A 122 -9.37 -25.91 -7.33
N GLY A 123 -10.30 -25.02 -7.04
CA GLY A 123 -10.09 -23.91 -6.12
C GLY A 123 -9.61 -24.38 -4.74
N ILE A 124 -9.02 -23.50 -3.99
CA ILE A 124 -8.54 -23.77 -2.63
C ILE A 124 -9.59 -23.25 -1.66
N ASP A 125 -10.09 -24.09 -0.77
CA ASP A 125 -11.03 -23.64 0.25
C ASP A 125 -10.32 -22.77 1.30
N PRO A 126 -10.97 -21.70 1.80
CA PRO A 126 -10.44 -20.94 2.92
C PRO A 126 -10.22 -21.83 4.16
N ALA A 127 -9.03 -21.77 4.74
CA ALA A 127 -8.71 -22.49 5.98
C ALA A 127 -9.28 -21.79 7.23
N ALA A 128 -9.41 -20.45 7.15
CA ALA A 128 -10.13 -19.61 8.10
C ALA A 128 -10.83 -18.49 7.33
N SER A 129 -11.99 -18.06 7.82
CA SER A 129 -12.74 -16.93 7.28
C SER A 129 -13.66 -16.37 8.36
N PHE A 130 -13.50 -15.08 8.69
CA PHE A 130 -14.31 -14.39 9.69
C PHE A 130 -14.38 -12.89 9.40
N ASP A 131 -15.41 -12.21 9.93
CA ASP A 131 -15.53 -10.76 9.79
C ASP A 131 -14.53 -10.05 10.70
N GLY A 132 -13.81 -9.09 10.14
CA GLY A 132 -13.02 -8.12 10.87
C GLY A 132 -13.82 -6.84 11.16
N LEU A 133 -13.11 -5.73 11.30
CA LEU A 133 -13.69 -4.41 11.58
C LEU A 133 -14.65 -3.95 10.48
N GLY A 134 -15.49 -2.96 10.79
CA GLY A 134 -16.44 -2.36 9.86
C GLY A 134 -17.88 -2.36 10.37
N GLN A 135 -18.83 -2.10 9.48
CA GLN A 135 -20.23 -1.95 9.88
C GLN A 135 -20.80 -3.22 10.51
N GLY A 136 -21.40 -3.07 11.68
CA GLY A 136 -22.00 -4.18 12.45
C GLY A 136 -20.99 -5.02 13.21
N PHE A 137 -19.72 -4.58 13.31
CA PHE A 137 -18.73 -5.24 14.16
C PHE A 137 -19.02 -4.93 15.64
N THR A 138 -19.16 -5.98 16.44
CA THR A 138 -19.40 -5.84 17.88
C THR A 138 -18.11 -6.06 18.65
N GLY A 139 -17.68 -5.06 19.39
CA GLY A 139 -16.49 -5.10 20.24
C GLY A 139 -16.65 -6.03 21.44
N ARG A 140 -15.57 -6.24 22.16
CA ARG A 140 -15.59 -6.94 23.44
C ARG A 140 -16.25 -6.04 24.48
N GLU A 141 -17.20 -6.59 25.27
CA GLU A 141 -17.67 -5.93 26.48
C GLU A 141 -16.52 -5.86 27.50
N PHE A 142 -16.17 -4.65 27.90
CA PHE A 142 -15.27 -4.43 29.02
C PHE A 142 -16.09 -4.34 30.31
N PRO A 143 -15.64 -4.89 31.46
CA PRO A 143 -16.33 -4.74 32.71
C PRO A 143 -16.54 -3.25 33.04
N GLY A 144 -17.80 -2.81 33.14
CA GLY A 144 -18.17 -1.42 33.38
C GLY A 144 -18.46 -0.56 32.16
N ALA A 145 -18.35 -1.08 30.93
CA ALA A 145 -18.78 -0.39 29.72
C ALA A 145 -20.28 -0.60 29.48
N GLU A 146 -21.05 0.46 29.39
CA GLU A 146 -22.44 0.41 28.95
C GLU A 146 -22.45 0.22 27.42
N SER A 147 -22.82 -0.96 26.96
CA SER A 147 -22.99 -1.41 25.58
C SER A 147 -21.74 -1.54 24.70
N ALA A 148 -21.72 -2.60 23.89
CA ALA A 148 -20.74 -2.82 22.82
C ALA A 148 -20.79 -1.68 21.79
N THR A 149 -19.61 -1.16 21.43
CA THR A 149 -19.52 -0.06 20.47
C THR A 149 -19.65 -0.60 19.05
N GLU A 150 -20.66 -0.16 18.33
CA GLU A 150 -20.78 -0.41 16.90
C GLU A 150 -19.76 0.46 16.18
N VAL A 151 -18.87 -0.17 15.40
CA VAL A 151 -17.95 0.56 14.51
C VAL A 151 -18.73 0.93 13.26
N ASN A 152 -19.09 2.19 13.14
CA ASN A 152 -19.62 2.72 11.90
C ASN A 152 -18.44 3.26 11.09
N ALA A 153 -17.91 2.46 10.18
CA ALA A 153 -17.03 2.96 9.14
C ALA A 153 -17.84 3.91 8.27
N SER A 154 -17.62 5.22 8.40
CA SER A 154 -18.40 6.23 7.71
C SER A 154 -17.68 6.72 6.45
N HIS A 155 -18.25 6.49 5.30
CA HIS A 155 -18.15 7.31 4.10
C HIS A 155 -16.81 7.38 3.35
N GLY A 156 -16.31 6.31 2.78
CA GLY A 156 -15.29 6.51 1.78
C GLY A 156 -14.13 5.55 1.89
N GLY A 157 -13.06 5.75 1.22
CA GLY A 157 -11.91 4.83 1.11
C GLY A 157 -11.52 4.26 2.46
N ILE A 158 -11.34 2.95 2.50
CA ILE A 158 -11.11 2.22 3.73
C ILE A 158 -9.65 1.79 3.76
N ASP A 159 -8.94 2.29 4.77
CA ASP A 159 -7.52 2.02 4.96
C ASP A 159 -7.36 0.74 5.76
N ILE A 160 -7.28 -0.37 5.04
CA ILE A 160 -7.18 -1.70 5.64
C ILE A 160 -5.73 -2.11 5.79
N SER A 161 -5.34 -2.56 6.96
CA SER A 161 -4.03 -3.16 7.19
C SER A 161 -4.14 -4.39 8.07
N LEU A 162 -3.45 -5.46 7.68
CA LEU A 162 -3.41 -6.74 8.41
C LEU A 162 -1.97 -7.18 8.62
N ALA A 163 -1.67 -7.63 9.81
CA ALA A 163 -0.46 -8.37 10.09
C ALA A 163 -0.76 -9.62 10.91
N VAL A 164 0.05 -10.67 10.73
CA VAL A 164 -0.10 -11.94 11.42
C VAL A 164 1.21 -12.32 12.09
N GLY A 165 1.13 -12.56 13.39
CA GLY A 165 2.23 -13.07 14.20
C GLY A 165 2.06 -14.54 14.54
N PRO A 166 2.87 -15.08 15.47
CA PRO A 166 2.80 -16.50 15.84
C PRO A 166 1.43 -16.93 16.39
N ASP A 167 0.77 -16.11 17.19
CA ASP A 167 -0.45 -16.46 17.91
C ASP A 167 -1.61 -15.45 17.70
N HIS A 168 -1.36 -14.34 17.01
CA HIS A 168 -2.31 -13.23 16.90
C HIS A 168 -2.48 -12.78 15.46
N ILE A 169 -3.65 -12.22 15.18
CA ILE A 169 -3.98 -11.47 13.97
C ILE A 169 -4.28 -10.06 14.41
N PHE A 170 -3.65 -9.07 13.80
CA PHE A 170 -3.83 -7.66 14.11
C PHE A 170 -4.35 -6.94 12.88
N GLU A 171 -5.50 -6.32 13.01
CA GLU A 171 -6.16 -5.52 11.97
C GLU A 171 -6.21 -4.06 12.37
N ILE A 172 -5.95 -3.20 11.40
CA ILE A 172 -6.27 -1.78 11.44
C ILE A 172 -7.25 -1.50 10.30
N LEU A 173 -8.28 -0.73 10.60
CA LEU A 173 -9.26 -0.22 9.64
C LEU A 173 -9.47 1.26 9.92
N ASP A 174 -9.10 2.11 8.97
CA ASP A 174 -9.12 3.57 9.15
C ASP A 174 -8.41 3.99 10.44
N GLY A 175 -9.12 4.68 11.32
CA GLY A 175 -8.62 5.12 12.62
C GLY A 175 -8.76 4.11 13.77
N ASN A 176 -9.06 2.83 13.50
CA ASN A 176 -9.38 1.83 14.51
C ASN A 176 -8.51 0.58 14.39
N MET A 177 -8.28 -0.10 15.52
CA MET A 177 -7.51 -1.34 15.55
C MET A 177 -8.17 -2.41 16.42
N ALA A 178 -7.94 -3.67 16.03
CA ALA A 178 -8.38 -4.84 16.78
C ALA A 178 -7.36 -5.98 16.71
N VAL A 179 -7.33 -6.81 17.75
CA VAL A 179 -6.47 -7.99 17.82
C VAL A 179 -7.33 -9.24 18.04
N PHE A 180 -7.07 -10.26 17.21
CA PHE A 180 -7.80 -11.52 17.26
C PHE A 180 -6.86 -12.70 17.55
N THR A 181 -7.45 -13.79 18.07
CA THR A 181 -6.73 -15.06 18.21
C THR A 181 -6.36 -15.64 16.86
N LYS A 182 -5.18 -16.26 16.79
CA LYS A 182 -4.81 -17.20 15.74
C LYS A 182 -4.61 -18.58 16.35
N ARG A 183 -5.25 -19.60 15.74
CA ARG A 183 -5.11 -20.99 16.19
C ARG A 183 -3.66 -21.42 16.14
N GLY A 184 -3.16 -21.93 17.25
CA GLY A 184 -1.77 -22.37 17.39
C GLY A 184 -1.48 -22.87 18.80
N LYS A 185 -0.30 -22.54 19.30
CA LYS A 185 0.13 -22.97 20.65
C LYS A 185 -0.63 -22.25 21.76
N LYS A 186 -0.92 -20.95 21.58
CA LYS A 186 -1.54 -20.10 22.60
C LYS A 186 -3.07 -20.20 22.60
N TYR A 187 -3.68 -20.33 21.43
CA TYR A 187 -5.14 -20.32 21.28
C TYR A 187 -5.65 -21.52 20.48
N PRO A 188 -6.79 -22.14 20.92
CA PRO A 188 -7.39 -23.28 20.20
C PRO A 188 -8.20 -22.86 18.97
N THR A 189 -8.56 -21.58 18.82
CA THR A 189 -9.43 -21.06 17.76
C THR A 189 -8.84 -19.81 17.09
N THR A 190 -9.29 -19.54 15.88
CA THR A 190 -8.96 -18.34 15.11
C THR A 190 -10.15 -17.38 15.12
N GLY A 191 -9.89 -16.06 15.07
CA GLY A 191 -10.89 -15.02 14.86
C GLY A 191 -11.68 -14.61 16.09
N LYS A 192 -11.30 -15.10 17.30
CA LYS A 192 -11.90 -14.58 18.54
C LYS A 192 -11.25 -13.25 18.90
N LEU A 193 -12.06 -12.21 19.10
CA LEU A 193 -11.59 -10.89 19.50
C LEU A 193 -10.91 -10.96 20.87
N LEU A 194 -9.69 -10.43 20.96
CA LEU A 194 -8.92 -10.29 22.19
C LEU A 194 -8.92 -8.85 22.69
N TYR A 195 -8.82 -7.88 21.78
CA TYR A 195 -8.69 -6.46 22.11
C TYR A 195 -9.30 -5.60 21.00
N GLY A 196 -9.91 -4.50 21.34
CA GLY A 196 -10.53 -3.54 20.41
C GLY A 196 -12.04 -3.80 20.17
N PRO A 197 -12.68 -3.03 19.25
CA PRO A 197 -12.05 -1.95 18.49
C PRO A 197 -11.69 -0.77 19.39
N VAL A 198 -10.52 -0.19 19.14
CA VAL A 198 -10.06 1.03 19.81
C VAL A 198 -9.40 1.97 18.81
N PRO A 199 -9.39 3.29 19.04
CA PRO A 199 -8.69 4.23 18.17
C PRO A 199 -7.20 3.89 18.04
N ASN A 200 -6.61 4.07 16.86
CA ASN A 200 -5.18 3.80 16.60
C ASN A 200 -4.25 4.58 17.53
N LYS A 201 -4.64 5.81 17.90
CA LYS A 201 -3.89 6.61 18.87
C LYS A 201 -3.78 5.98 20.27
N THR A 202 -4.57 4.95 20.57
CA THR A 202 -4.55 4.28 21.88
C THR A 202 -3.17 3.71 22.20
N VAL A 203 -2.43 3.20 21.20
CA VAL A 203 -1.06 2.73 21.41
C VAL A 203 -0.12 3.87 21.83
N PHE A 204 -0.47 5.13 21.53
CA PHE A 204 0.26 6.34 21.90
C PHE A 204 -0.37 7.11 23.07
N ALA A 205 -1.32 6.53 23.81
CA ALA A 205 -1.95 7.21 24.93
C ALA A 205 -0.90 7.70 25.94
N GLY A 206 -0.99 8.98 26.33
CA GLY A 206 -0.03 9.64 27.22
C GLY A 206 1.35 9.90 26.61
N PHE A 207 1.54 9.71 25.30
CA PHE A 207 2.80 9.88 24.62
C PHE A 207 2.80 11.06 23.66
N GLY A 208 3.91 11.81 23.68
CA GLY A 208 4.22 12.83 22.69
C GLY A 208 3.24 14.01 22.63
N VAL A 209 3.49 14.88 21.67
CA VAL A 209 2.67 16.09 21.48
C VAL A 209 1.52 15.81 20.49
N ARG A 210 1.75 15.02 19.46
CA ARG A 210 0.81 14.79 18.36
C ARG A 210 0.28 13.37 18.29
N CYS A 211 1.16 12.37 18.44
CA CYS A 211 0.82 10.96 18.30
C CYS A 211 -0.25 10.49 19.29
N GLY A 212 -0.19 10.94 20.55
CA GLY A 212 -1.16 10.56 21.57
C GLY A 212 -2.49 11.32 21.53
N VAL A 213 -2.59 12.39 20.72
CA VAL A 213 -3.75 13.27 20.67
C VAL A 213 -4.62 13.02 19.45
N ASN A 214 -3.98 12.87 18.28
CA ASN A 214 -4.67 12.78 17.01
C ASN A 214 -4.94 11.33 16.62
N ASN A 215 -6.12 11.05 16.10
CA ASN A 215 -6.48 9.77 15.52
C ASN A 215 -6.73 9.98 14.03
N ASN A 216 -5.95 9.31 13.19
CA ASN A 216 -6.02 9.47 11.74
C ASN A 216 -6.21 8.10 11.07
N SER A 217 -6.67 8.14 9.82
CA SER A 217 -6.64 7.04 8.88
C SER A 217 -5.21 6.74 8.40
N ASP A 218 -5.04 5.97 7.35
CA ASP A 218 -3.76 5.62 6.73
C ASP A 218 -2.77 4.93 7.68
N SER A 219 -3.27 4.35 8.77
CA SER A 219 -2.43 3.65 9.72
C SER A 219 -2.14 2.23 9.25
N VAL A 220 -0.89 1.80 9.43
CA VAL A 220 -0.44 0.49 8.93
C VAL A 220 0.18 -0.34 10.05
N VAL A 221 -0.16 -1.62 10.09
CA VAL A 221 0.48 -2.61 10.95
C VAL A 221 1.33 -3.58 10.12
N ARG A 222 2.53 -3.93 10.63
CA ARG A 222 3.41 -4.96 10.08
C ARG A 222 3.86 -5.91 11.19
N TYR A 223 4.17 -7.15 10.81
CA TYR A 223 4.88 -8.07 11.67
C TYR A 223 6.31 -8.26 11.14
N ASP A 224 7.27 -7.71 11.85
CA ASP A 224 8.69 -7.88 11.58
C ASP A 224 9.10 -9.33 11.91
N GLN A 225 9.09 -10.19 10.89
CA GLN A 225 9.39 -11.61 11.04
C GLN A 225 10.84 -11.87 11.45
N LEU A 226 11.77 -10.94 11.11
CA LEU A 226 13.18 -11.08 11.45
C LEU A 226 13.45 -10.84 12.94
N ALA A 227 12.65 -9.98 13.58
CA ALA A 227 12.78 -9.64 15.00
C ALA A 227 11.69 -10.27 15.89
N GLY A 228 10.61 -10.77 15.30
CA GLY A 228 9.44 -11.24 16.05
C GLY A 228 8.72 -10.08 16.77
N ARG A 229 8.49 -8.95 16.08
CA ARG A 229 7.91 -7.73 16.63
C ARG A 229 6.80 -7.18 15.75
N TRP A 230 5.87 -6.50 16.38
CA TRP A 230 4.82 -5.73 15.70
C TRP A 230 5.31 -4.30 15.50
N LEU A 231 5.07 -3.77 14.32
CA LEU A 231 5.31 -2.38 13.95
C LEU A 231 3.96 -1.75 13.61
N ILE A 232 3.62 -0.66 14.29
CA ILE A 232 2.45 0.16 13.99
C ILE A 232 2.97 1.53 13.56
N VAL A 233 2.49 2.01 12.40
CA VAL A 233 2.83 3.32 11.84
C VAL A 233 1.55 4.12 11.71
N VAL A 234 1.53 5.32 12.29
CA VAL A 234 0.37 6.21 12.30
C VAL A 234 0.81 7.59 11.83
N PRO A 235 0.33 8.09 10.68
CA PRO A 235 0.55 9.47 10.28
C PRO A 235 -0.29 10.42 11.11
N VAL A 236 0.16 11.66 11.27
CA VAL A 236 -0.62 12.73 11.90
C VAL A 236 -0.83 13.85 10.91
N PHE A 237 -2.04 13.98 10.44
CA PHE A 237 -2.47 14.95 9.41
C PHE A 237 -3.00 16.26 9.98
N ALA A 238 -3.20 16.35 11.31
CA ALA A 238 -3.82 17.51 11.94
C ALA A 238 -2.99 18.79 11.72
N PRO A 239 -3.58 19.85 11.11
CA PRO A 239 -2.95 21.16 11.00
C PRO A 239 -2.83 21.85 12.36
N PRO A 240 -1.96 22.88 12.51
CA PRO A 240 -1.00 23.34 11.51
C PRO A 240 0.23 22.43 11.45
N SER A 241 1.01 22.55 10.35
CA SER A 241 2.36 21.98 10.27
C SER A 241 3.20 22.42 11.49
N PRO A 242 4.18 21.59 11.96
CA PRO A 242 4.62 20.34 11.38
C PRO A 242 3.63 19.19 11.63
N TYR A 243 3.49 18.30 10.66
CA TYR A 243 2.84 17.01 10.79
C TYR A 243 3.72 16.04 11.55
N ALA A 244 3.29 14.80 11.74
CA ALA A 244 4.14 13.78 12.37
C ALA A 244 3.97 12.41 11.72
N MET A 245 4.98 11.57 11.90
CA MET A 245 4.91 10.14 11.69
C MET A 245 5.21 9.45 13.02
N CYS A 246 4.29 8.62 13.46
CA CYS A 246 4.34 7.93 14.73
C CYS A 246 4.66 6.46 14.51
N TYR A 247 5.66 5.93 15.22
CA TYR A 247 6.01 4.52 15.17
C TYR A 247 5.87 3.90 16.54
N ALA A 248 5.27 2.71 16.60
CA ALA A 248 5.26 1.88 17.79
C ALA A 248 5.79 0.49 17.45
N VAL A 249 6.86 0.06 18.10
CA VAL A 249 7.48 -1.26 17.94
C VAL A 249 7.26 -2.06 19.20
N SER A 250 6.58 -3.22 19.12
CA SER A 250 6.30 -4.03 20.32
C SER A 250 7.60 -4.52 20.97
N ALA A 251 7.64 -4.52 22.30
CA ALA A 251 8.81 -5.02 23.03
C ALA A 251 8.95 -6.55 22.96
N THR A 252 7.87 -7.27 22.60
CA THR A 252 7.81 -8.73 22.47
C THR A 252 6.99 -9.12 21.26
N SER A 253 6.83 -10.42 21.01
CA SER A 253 5.93 -10.94 19.97
C SER A 253 4.44 -10.90 20.34
N ASP A 254 4.10 -10.48 21.56
CA ASP A 254 2.71 -10.27 21.98
C ASP A 254 2.27 -8.85 21.62
N PRO A 255 1.27 -8.66 20.75
CA PRO A 255 0.78 -7.32 20.38
C PRO A 255 0.06 -6.59 21.50
N LEU A 256 -0.32 -7.27 22.57
CA LEU A 256 -1.00 -6.68 23.73
C LEU A 256 -0.02 -6.22 24.82
N GLY A 257 1.27 -6.48 24.64
CA GLY A 257 2.36 -6.05 25.51
C GLY A 257 2.73 -4.56 25.32
N PRO A 258 3.84 -4.13 25.95
CA PRO A 258 4.34 -2.76 25.82
C PRO A 258 4.98 -2.52 24.44
N TYR A 259 5.02 -1.24 24.04
CA TYR A 259 5.61 -0.76 22.80
C TYR A 259 6.68 0.30 23.07
N TYR A 260 7.78 0.25 22.33
CA TYR A 260 8.70 1.37 22.16
C TYR A 260 8.07 2.33 21.15
N ARG A 261 7.85 3.59 21.57
CA ARG A 261 7.12 4.59 20.79
C ARG A 261 8.02 5.72 20.37
N TYR A 262 7.81 6.24 19.16
CA TYR A 262 8.62 7.30 18.56
C TYR A 262 7.74 8.27 17.80
N GLU A 263 8.04 9.57 17.91
CA GLU A 263 7.42 10.64 17.15
C GLU A 263 8.48 11.37 16.32
N PHE A 264 8.34 11.35 14.99
CA PHE A 264 9.16 12.11 14.06
C PHE A 264 8.32 13.23 13.44
N GLN A 265 8.87 14.44 13.36
CA GLN A 265 8.19 15.55 12.70
C GLN A 265 8.24 15.41 11.18
N ARG A 266 7.20 15.93 10.53
CA ARG A 266 7.12 16.04 9.07
C ARG A 266 6.78 17.47 8.69
N LYS A 267 7.60 18.06 7.83
CA LYS A 267 7.32 19.40 7.26
C LYS A 267 6.23 19.32 6.21
N LEU A 268 6.24 18.24 5.43
CA LEU A 268 5.28 17.99 4.37
C LEU A 268 4.20 17.03 4.87
N PHE A 269 3.03 17.12 4.27
CA PHE A 269 1.88 16.25 4.56
C PHE A 269 2.23 14.79 4.25
N PRO A 270 2.29 13.88 5.25
CA PRO A 270 2.83 12.54 5.08
C PRO A 270 1.77 11.54 4.63
N ASP A 271 1.12 11.81 3.50
CA ASP A 271 0.03 11.04 2.93
C ASP A 271 0.46 9.63 2.49
N TYR A 272 -0.42 8.67 2.66
CA TYR A 272 -0.32 7.32 2.14
C TYR A 272 1.00 6.60 2.53
N PRO A 273 1.30 6.42 3.83
CA PRO A 273 2.49 5.71 4.29
C PRO A 273 2.43 4.22 3.93
N ARG A 274 3.55 3.67 3.47
CA ARG A 274 3.65 2.26 3.04
C ARG A 274 4.86 1.59 3.69
N PRO A 275 4.84 1.38 5.01
CA PRO A 275 5.99 0.86 5.73
C PRO A 275 6.37 -0.55 5.28
N ALA A 276 7.69 -0.77 5.19
CA ALA A 276 8.33 -2.01 4.85
C ALA A 276 9.44 -2.35 5.84
N VAL A 277 9.63 -3.63 6.11
CA VAL A 277 10.66 -4.15 7.02
C VAL A 277 11.88 -4.59 6.20
N TRP A 278 13.04 -4.03 6.55
CA TRP A 278 14.33 -4.44 6.03
C TRP A 278 15.34 -4.58 7.18
N PRO A 279 16.41 -5.37 7.07
CA PRO A 279 17.30 -5.60 8.22
C PRO A 279 17.88 -4.34 8.86
N ASP A 280 18.19 -3.34 8.06
CA ASP A 280 18.84 -2.10 8.50
C ASP A 280 17.86 -0.95 8.83
N GLY A 281 16.58 -1.05 8.45
CA GLY A 281 15.63 0.04 8.68
C GLY A 281 14.17 -0.36 8.53
N TYR A 282 13.28 0.48 9.08
CA TYR A 282 11.88 0.53 8.70
C TYR A 282 11.71 1.60 7.64
N TYR A 283 11.51 1.19 6.40
CA TYR A 283 11.37 2.05 5.22
C TYR A 283 9.92 2.49 5.09
N ASN A 284 9.68 3.77 4.94
CA ASN A 284 8.31 4.29 4.90
C ASN A 284 8.15 5.39 3.85
N PRO A 285 7.98 5.03 2.58
CA PRO A 285 7.71 6.00 1.54
C PRO A 285 6.31 6.58 1.72
N THR A 286 6.19 7.89 1.52
CA THR A 286 4.94 8.62 1.55
C THR A 286 4.72 9.38 0.25
N SER A 287 3.46 9.65 -0.09
CA SER A 287 3.09 10.58 -1.15
C SER A 287 2.94 11.95 -0.51
N THR A 288 4.05 12.71 -0.49
CA THR A 288 4.09 14.00 0.19
C THR A 288 3.80 15.16 -0.75
N SER A 289 3.33 16.27 -0.19
CA SER A 289 3.21 17.54 -0.89
C SER A 289 3.43 18.70 0.07
N ASP A 290 3.64 19.91 -0.48
CA ASP A 290 3.78 21.13 0.31
C ASP A 290 2.43 21.62 0.85
N ASP A 291 1.32 21.10 0.32
CA ASP A 291 -0.05 21.42 0.68
C ASP A 291 -0.80 20.14 1.05
N PRO A 292 -1.60 20.11 2.14
CA PRO A 292 -2.44 18.98 2.48
C PRO A 292 -3.52 18.65 1.42
N LEU A 293 -3.79 19.55 0.49
CA LEU A 293 -4.71 19.36 -0.64
C LEU A 293 -4.00 19.63 -1.98
N PRO A 294 -2.97 18.88 -2.33
CA PRO A 294 -2.22 19.20 -3.52
C PRO A 294 -2.97 18.81 -4.78
N GLU A 295 -3.08 19.73 -5.71
CA GLU A 295 -3.43 19.40 -7.09
C GLU A 295 -2.32 18.58 -7.78
N VAL A 296 -1.08 18.73 -7.29
CA VAL A 296 0.10 18.03 -7.82
C VAL A 296 1.02 17.65 -6.67
N ILE A 297 1.36 16.37 -6.56
CA ILE A 297 2.38 15.90 -5.63
C ILE A 297 3.75 16.38 -6.14
N THR A 298 4.40 17.28 -5.40
CA THR A 298 5.64 17.92 -5.83
C THR A 298 6.90 17.21 -5.34
N GLN A 299 6.83 16.54 -4.20
CA GLN A 299 7.95 15.82 -3.60
C GLN A 299 7.52 14.45 -3.11
N LYS A 300 8.45 13.50 -3.09
CA LYS A 300 8.28 12.15 -2.56
C LYS A 300 9.36 11.93 -1.53
N HIS A 301 8.95 11.46 -0.36
CA HIS A 301 9.87 11.09 0.68
C HIS A 301 9.88 9.57 0.86
N ASP A 302 11.08 9.02 0.99
CA ASP A 302 11.30 7.72 1.61
C ASP A 302 12.05 7.97 2.91
N CYS A 303 11.37 7.79 4.04
CA CYS A 303 11.95 7.99 5.36
C CYS A 303 12.27 6.64 5.97
N ILE A 304 13.53 6.44 6.33
CA ILE A 304 14.03 5.20 6.88
C ILE A 304 14.33 5.43 8.36
N ALA A 305 13.60 4.74 9.25
CA ALA A 305 13.83 4.80 10.70
C ALA A 305 14.82 3.72 11.14
N ASP A 306 15.71 4.06 12.11
CA ASP A 306 16.74 3.17 12.65
C ASP A 306 16.08 2.00 13.42
N ARG A 307 15.77 0.93 12.68
CA ARG A 307 15.14 -0.28 13.21
C ARG A 307 15.93 -0.87 14.39
N ASN A 308 17.25 -0.87 14.33
CA ASN A 308 18.07 -1.52 15.36
C ASN A 308 17.96 -0.78 16.70
N LYS A 309 17.91 0.53 16.71
CA LYS A 309 17.68 1.33 17.92
C LYS A 309 16.24 1.22 18.39
N MET A 310 15.28 1.26 17.46
CA MET A 310 13.86 1.16 17.80
C MET A 310 13.49 -0.18 18.45
N LEU A 311 14.09 -1.28 18.00
CA LEU A 311 13.92 -2.62 18.59
C LEU A 311 14.43 -2.73 20.03
N GLN A 312 15.33 -1.81 20.45
CA GLN A 312 15.93 -1.75 21.78
C GLN A 312 15.34 -0.65 22.65
N GLY A 313 14.41 0.16 22.15
CA GLY A 313 13.85 1.31 22.87
C GLY A 313 14.89 2.44 23.08
N LEU A 314 15.91 2.51 22.24
CA LEU A 314 16.95 3.55 22.31
C LEU A 314 16.55 4.78 21.49
N PRO A 315 17.18 5.96 21.77
CA PRO A 315 16.99 7.14 20.94
C PRO A 315 17.27 6.82 19.48
N ALA A 316 16.26 6.97 18.63
CA ALA A 316 16.35 6.65 17.21
C ALA A 316 16.35 7.90 16.34
N THR A 317 16.95 7.78 15.17
CA THR A 317 16.91 8.76 14.09
C THR A 317 16.20 8.17 12.89
N GLU A 318 15.77 9.02 11.99
CA GLU A 318 15.38 8.63 10.65
C GLU A 318 16.19 9.42 9.61
N GLN A 319 16.38 8.81 8.46
CA GLN A 319 17.00 9.42 7.29
C GLN A 319 15.94 9.48 6.19
N CYS A 320 15.52 10.69 5.84
CA CYS A 320 14.55 10.91 4.79
C CYS A 320 15.26 11.34 3.50
N VAL A 321 15.05 10.59 2.43
CA VAL A 321 15.53 10.94 1.10
C VAL A 321 14.37 11.54 0.30
N VAL A 322 14.64 12.66 -0.38
CA VAL A 322 13.69 13.25 -1.32
C VAL A 322 14.00 12.71 -2.70
N ILE A 323 13.02 12.11 -3.35
CA ILE A 323 13.18 11.45 -4.64
C ILE A 323 12.46 12.27 -5.71
N ASP A 324 13.25 12.77 -6.66
CA ASP A 324 12.75 13.41 -7.86
C ASP A 324 12.40 12.32 -8.89
N GLY A 325 11.16 12.18 -9.23
CA GLY A 325 10.69 11.13 -10.12
C GLY A 325 9.93 10.04 -9.35
N GLY A 326 9.23 9.18 -10.03
CA GLY A 326 8.38 8.16 -9.44
C GLY A 326 7.26 8.72 -8.55
N VAL A 327 6.16 8.02 -8.47
CA VAL A 327 5.06 8.33 -7.56
C VAL A 327 4.56 7.03 -6.95
N PHE A 328 3.98 7.08 -5.75
CA PHE A 328 3.47 5.90 -5.06
C PHE A 328 4.47 4.75 -4.98
N MET A 329 5.71 5.08 -4.57
CA MET A 329 6.80 4.11 -4.48
C MET A 329 6.58 3.12 -3.35
N LEU A 330 7.05 1.89 -3.55
CA LEU A 330 7.07 0.82 -2.55
C LEU A 330 8.50 0.34 -2.33
N ASN A 331 8.88 0.16 -1.07
CA ASN A 331 10.11 -0.51 -0.67
C ASN A 331 9.88 -2.01 -0.50
N THR A 332 10.90 -2.82 -0.81
CA THR A 332 10.84 -4.25 -0.56
C THR A 332 10.67 -4.56 0.92
N ASP A 333 9.69 -5.40 1.21
CA ASP A 333 9.24 -5.82 2.54
C ASP A 333 9.48 -7.31 2.71
N VAL A 334 10.26 -7.71 3.71
CA VAL A 334 10.77 -9.08 3.88
C VAL A 334 9.67 -10.02 4.38
N ASP A 335 9.43 -11.11 3.64
CA ASP A 335 8.71 -12.29 4.09
C ASP A 335 9.67 -13.44 4.36
N GLY A 336 9.33 -14.26 5.37
CA GLY A 336 10.14 -15.39 5.82
C GLY A 336 11.28 -14.97 6.74
N GLN A 337 11.98 -15.98 7.26
CA GLN A 337 13.01 -15.78 8.30
C GLN A 337 14.42 -15.61 7.73
N ARG A 338 14.60 -15.75 6.41
CA ARG A 338 15.90 -15.57 5.78
C ARG A 338 16.05 -14.12 5.32
N PRO A 339 16.94 -13.33 5.97
CA PRO A 339 17.16 -11.96 5.56
C PRO A 339 17.83 -11.89 4.18
N PRO A 340 17.79 -10.74 3.52
CA PRO A 340 18.67 -10.46 2.39
C PRO A 340 20.14 -10.55 2.81
N PRO A 341 21.08 -10.68 1.87
CA PRO A 341 22.52 -10.64 2.18
C PRO A 341 22.89 -9.37 2.97
N GLN A 342 23.87 -9.50 3.86
CA GLN A 342 24.34 -8.37 4.66
C GLN A 342 24.76 -7.20 3.76
N GLY A 343 24.31 -5.99 4.10
CA GLY A 343 24.58 -4.75 3.35
C GLY A 343 23.83 -4.66 2.01
N ALA A 344 22.89 -5.57 1.75
CA ALA A 344 22.07 -5.49 0.55
C ALA A 344 21.18 -4.23 0.59
N PRO A 345 21.19 -3.40 -0.47
CA PRO A 345 20.30 -2.24 -0.54
C PRO A 345 18.83 -2.71 -0.59
N ASN A 346 17.94 -1.91 -0.03
CA ASN A 346 16.51 -2.08 -0.27
C ASN A 346 16.20 -1.71 -1.73
N ILE A 347 15.30 -2.45 -2.36
CA ILE A 347 14.80 -2.13 -3.69
C ILE A 347 13.47 -1.41 -3.55
N MET A 348 13.40 -0.22 -4.10
CA MET A 348 12.18 0.57 -4.16
C MET A 348 11.65 0.58 -5.59
N MET A 349 10.34 0.40 -5.79
CA MET A 349 9.73 0.32 -7.12
C MET A 349 8.51 1.24 -7.25
N SER A 350 8.24 1.64 -8.49
CA SER A 350 6.99 2.27 -8.92
C SER A 350 6.62 1.87 -10.35
N THR A 351 5.35 2.06 -10.71
CA THR A 351 4.91 2.04 -12.11
C THR A 351 5.41 3.29 -12.85
N GLY A 352 5.51 3.23 -14.18
CA GLY A 352 5.69 4.41 -15.01
C GLY A 352 4.42 5.25 -15.09
N GLY A 353 4.52 6.53 -15.21
CA GLY A 353 3.44 7.51 -15.35
C GLY A 353 2.28 7.35 -14.37
N THR A 354 1.67 8.43 -13.98
CA THR A 354 0.41 8.40 -13.20
C THR A 354 -0.51 9.52 -13.67
N GLN A 355 -1.77 9.47 -13.26
CA GLN A 355 -2.70 10.57 -13.56
C GLN A 355 -2.31 11.89 -12.88
N LEU A 356 -1.58 11.85 -11.75
CA LEU A 356 -1.17 13.04 -11.02
C LEU A 356 0.01 13.75 -11.68
N LYS A 357 1.02 12.98 -12.07
CA LYS A 357 2.19 13.50 -12.76
C LYS A 357 2.89 12.39 -13.53
N LYS A 358 2.92 12.53 -14.83
CA LYS A 358 3.65 11.61 -15.70
C LYS A 358 5.14 11.97 -15.67
N ILE A 359 5.92 11.26 -14.86
CA ILE A 359 7.36 11.48 -14.70
C ILE A 359 8.16 10.52 -15.58
N PHE A 360 7.72 9.26 -15.64
CA PHE A 360 8.28 8.23 -16.48
C PHE A 360 7.36 7.89 -17.63
N GLU A 361 7.91 7.23 -18.65
CA GLU A 361 7.08 6.60 -19.67
C GLU A 361 6.12 5.59 -19.03
N ASP A 362 4.93 5.44 -19.63
CA ASP A 362 4.02 4.36 -19.27
C ASP A 362 4.63 3.01 -19.62
N ASP A 363 3.98 1.93 -19.21
CA ASP A 363 4.33 0.56 -19.56
C ASP A 363 5.71 0.10 -19.04
N GLY A 364 6.20 0.71 -17.97
CA GLY A 364 7.44 0.33 -17.32
C GLY A 364 7.27 0.13 -15.82
N ILE A 365 8.10 -0.74 -15.26
CA ILE A 365 8.34 -0.76 -13.82
C ILE A 365 9.71 -0.14 -13.59
N TYR A 366 9.78 0.82 -12.69
CA TYR A 366 11.01 1.53 -12.37
C TYR A 366 11.47 1.14 -10.97
N PHE A 367 12.78 0.94 -10.81
CA PHE A 367 13.34 0.63 -9.52
C PHE A 367 14.51 1.54 -9.17
N TYR A 368 14.71 1.67 -7.87
CA TYR A 368 15.82 2.34 -7.24
C TYR A 368 16.47 1.39 -6.23
N LYS A 369 17.76 1.58 -5.96
CA LYS A 369 18.46 0.95 -4.84
C LYS A 369 18.64 1.99 -3.75
N VAL A 370 18.15 1.70 -2.57
CA VAL A 370 18.26 2.58 -1.40
C VAL A 370 19.23 1.92 -0.43
N HIS A 371 20.31 2.61 -0.13
CA HIS A 371 21.30 2.21 0.86
C HIS A 371 21.36 3.22 1.99
N VAL A 372 21.24 2.76 3.23
CA VAL A 372 21.31 3.60 4.43
C VAL A 372 22.59 3.28 5.18
N ASP A 373 23.35 4.32 5.51
CA ASP A 373 24.52 4.25 6.40
C ASP A 373 24.17 4.97 7.72
N TRP A 374 24.10 4.21 8.80
CA TRP A 374 23.74 4.73 10.11
C TRP A 374 24.93 5.36 10.86
N ASP A 375 26.15 5.06 10.46
CA ASP A 375 27.37 5.62 11.05
C ASP A 375 27.78 6.94 10.38
N ASP A 376 27.52 7.05 9.07
CA ASP A 376 27.83 8.24 8.27
C ASP A 376 26.71 8.50 7.24
N ALA A 377 25.75 9.32 7.63
CA ALA A 377 24.59 9.64 6.78
C ALA A 377 24.97 10.22 5.40
N SER A 378 26.17 10.79 5.24
CA SER A 378 26.63 11.28 3.94
C SER A 378 26.84 10.18 2.89
N LYS A 379 26.93 8.92 3.34
CA LYS A 379 27.03 7.71 2.50
C LYS A 379 25.68 7.09 2.17
N THR A 380 24.62 7.51 2.83
CA THR A 380 23.25 7.13 2.46
C THR A 380 22.97 7.58 1.02
N SER A 381 22.42 6.69 0.22
CA SER A 381 22.27 6.94 -1.21
C SER A 381 21.03 6.28 -1.80
N VAL A 382 20.50 6.90 -2.83
CA VAL A 382 19.48 6.37 -3.72
C VAL A 382 20.03 6.38 -5.13
N SER A 383 19.97 5.25 -5.82
CA SER A 383 20.42 5.18 -7.22
C SER A 383 19.51 6.01 -8.12
N ALA A 384 19.99 6.32 -9.32
CA ALA A 384 19.10 6.76 -10.39
C ALA A 384 18.04 5.69 -10.69
N PRO A 385 16.82 6.09 -11.15
CA PRO A 385 15.80 5.16 -11.56
C PRO A 385 16.24 4.33 -12.76
N GLN A 386 15.91 3.03 -12.73
CA GLN A 386 16.17 2.12 -13.84
C GLN A 386 14.86 1.47 -14.27
N LYS A 387 14.62 1.44 -15.60
CA LYS A 387 13.41 0.85 -16.18
C LYS A 387 13.57 -0.65 -16.37
N ILE A 388 12.58 -1.41 -15.93
CA ILE A 388 12.40 -2.80 -16.28
C ILE A 388 11.32 -2.85 -17.38
N ALA A 389 11.67 -3.37 -18.56
CA ALA A 389 10.71 -3.56 -19.63
C ALA A 389 9.71 -4.67 -19.25
N VAL A 390 8.43 -4.36 -19.34
CA VAL A 390 7.31 -5.27 -19.12
C VAL A 390 6.33 -5.21 -20.30
N ALA A 391 5.39 -6.14 -20.39
CA ALA A 391 4.34 -6.05 -21.38
C ALA A 391 3.50 -4.78 -21.17
N PRO A 392 3.11 -4.08 -22.22
CA PRO A 392 2.32 -2.85 -22.13
C PRO A 392 1.05 -3.04 -21.31
N TYR A 393 0.62 -1.98 -20.65
CA TYR A 393 -0.61 -1.98 -19.86
C TYR A 393 -1.32 -0.62 -19.97
N HIS A 394 -2.59 -0.63 -19.66
CA HIS A 394 -3.38 0.57 -19.43
C HIS A 394 -3.92 0.54 -18.01
N TYR A 395 -3.77 1.63 -17.27
CA TYR A 395 -4.27 1.69 -15.90
C TYR A 395 -5.77 1.47 -15.84
N LEU A 396 -6.24 0.68 -14.89
CA LEU A 396 -7.66 0.49 -14.70
C LEU A 396 -8.32 1.81 -14.32
N CYS A 397 -9.43 2.15 -14.96
CA CYS A 397 -10.16 3.40 -14.81
C CYS A 397 -9.32 4.66 -15.12
N ASP A 398 -8.28 4.56 -15.95
CA ASP A 398 -7.33 5.64 -16.22
C ASP A 398 -6.54 6.15 -15.00
N GLY A 399 -6.54 5.39 -13.91
CA GLY A 399 -5.72 5.65 -12.74
C GLY A 399 -6.48 5.91 -11.44
N GLN A 400 -5.85 6.67 -10.54
CA GLN A 400 -6.35 6.94 -9.20
C GLN A 400 -7.60 7.86 -9.23
N LEU A 401 -8.53 7.62 -8.32
CA LEU A 401 -9.78 8.39 -8.13
C LEU A 401 -10.68 8.48 -9.36
N SER A 402 -10.37 7.75 -10.41
CA SER A 402 -11.24 7.55 -11.54
C SER A 402 -12.06 6.29 -11.33
N ASN A 403 -13.36 6.37 -11.52
CA ASN A 403 -14.32 5.33 -11.16
C ASN A 403 -14.90 4.65 -12.39
N CYS A 404 -14.63 3.39 -12.57
CA CYS A 404 -15.17 2.60 -13.67
C CYS A 404 -15.78 1.26 -13.25
N VAL A 405 -15.49 0.77 -12.02
CA VAL A 405 -15.97 -0.54 -11.57
C VAL A 405 -17.47 -0.46 -11.32
N SER A 406 -18.25 -1.09 -12.18
CA SER A 406 -19.73 -1.11 -12.08
C SER A 406 -20.22 -1.97 -10.92
N GLN A 407 -21.42 -1.66 -10.42
CA GLN A 407 -22.07 -2.37 -9.34
C GLN A 407 -23.55 -2.62 -9.68
N PRO A 408 -24.17 -3.70 -9.17
CA PRO A 408 -25.59 -3.97 -9.39
C PRO A 408 -26.51 -2.88 -8.82
N GLY A 409 -27.54 -2.50 -9.57
CA GLY A 409 -28.63 -1.65 -9.08
C GLY A 409 -28.24 -0.20 -8.75
N THR A 410 -27.08 0.29 -9.22
CA THR A 410 -26.65 1.67 -9.02
C THR A 410 -25.79 2.16 -10.19
N GLU A 411 -25.88 3.44 -10.51
CA GLU A 411 -24.99 4.11 -11.46
C GLU A 411 -23.63 4.48 -10.82
N ARG A 412 -23.49 4.35 -9.49
CA ARG A 412 -22.23 4.63 -8.81
C ARG A 412 -21.22 3.55 -9.11
N ARG A 413 -20.04 3.97 -9.51
CA ARG A 413 -18.90 3.11 -9.83
C ARG A 413 -17.82 3.29 -8.79
N LEU A 414 -17.09 2.22 -8.49
CA LEU A 414 -15.97 2.26 -7.56
C LEU A 414 -14.69 2.65 -8.28
N ASP A 415 -13.78 3.29 -7.56
CA ASP A 415 -12.42 3.56 -8.03
C ASP A 415 -11.57 2.28 -7.99
N SER A 416 -10.40 2.33 -8.61
CA SER A 416 -9.55 1.15 -8.76
C SER A 416 -8.15 1.34 -8.21
N GLN A 417 -7.76 2.57 -7.86
CA GLN A 417 -6.37 2.89 -7.50
C GLN A 417 -5.36 2.37 -8.54
N GLY A 418 -5.73 2.39 -9.85
CA GLY A 418 -5.08 1.63 -10.91
C GLY A 418 -3.68 2.11 -11.31
N ASP A 419 -3.29 3.34 -10.98
CA ASP A 419 -2.06 3.99 -11.46
C ASP A 419 -0.82 3.77 -10.57
N LYS A 420 -0.86 2.77 -9.70
CA LYS A 420 0.23 2.51 -8.76
C LYS A 420 0.40 1.02 -8.48
N LEU A 421 1.61 0.64 -8.04
CA LEU A 421 1.79 -0.65 -7.38
C LEU A 421 1.04 -0.61 -6.04
N ILE A 422 0.30 -1.66 -5.76
CA ILE A 422 -0.40 -1.81 -4.49
C ILE A 422 0.54 -2.50 -3.49
N GLN A 423 0.44 -2.16 -2.22
CA GLN A 423 1.29 -2.80 -1.23
C GLN A 423 0.86 -4.27 -1.01
N ARG A 424 1.81 -5.17 -0.77
CA ARG A 424 3.21 -4.98 -0.41
C ARG A 424 4.10 -5.27 -1.62
N LEU A 425 5.29 -4.65 -1.67
CA LEU A 425 6.35 -5.11 -2.54
C LEU A 425 7.09 -6.26 -1.82
N THR A 426 6.56 -7.47 -1.93
CA THR A 426 7.02 -8.62 -1.15
C THR A 426 8.37 -9.11 -1.62
N TYR A 427 9.35 -9.17 -0.72
CA TYR A 427 10.66 -9.75 -0.97
C TYR A 427 10.83 -11.08 -0.23
N ARG A 428 11.44 -12.06 -0.91
CA ARG A 428 11.78 -13.33 -0.29
C ARG A 428 13.12 -13.88 -0.74
N ASN A 429 13.93 -14.34 0.23
CA ASN A 429 15.22 -14.98 -0.01
C ASN A 429 15.08 -16.52 0.14
N PHE A 430 15.18 -17.24 -0.97
CA PHE A 430 15.16 -18.71 -1.01
C PHE A 430 16.55 -19.36 -0.84
N GLY A 431 17.61 -18.56 -0.73
CA GLY A 431 18.99 -19.01 -0.59
C GLY A 431 19.69 -19.27 -1.92
N ASN A 432 19.04 -19.89 -2.87
CA ASN A 432 19.54 -20.08 -4.24
C ASN A 432 19.13 -18.95 -5.20
N HIS A 433 18.11 -18.19 -4.85
CA HIS A 433 17.66 -16.98 -5.53
C HIS A 433 16.86 -16.09 -4.58
N GLU A 434 16.65 -14.86 -5.00
CA GLU A 434 15.85 -13.86 -4.31
C GLU A 434 14.76 -13.38 -5.25
N SER A 435 13.52 -13.31 -4.78
CA SER A 435 12.35 -12.89 -5.57
C SER A 435 11.69 -11.67 -4.96
N ILE A 436 11.13 -10.83 -5.83
CA ILE A 436 10.27 -9.68 -5.49
C ILE A 436 8.96 -9.88 -6.25
N LEU A 437 7.82 -9.72 -5.57
CA LEU A 437 6.50 -9.68 -6.17
C LEU A 437 5.98 -8.25 -6.18
N ALA A 438 5.33 -7.89 -7.27
CA ALA A 438 4.64 -6.62 -7.44
C ALA A 438 3.36 -6.81 -8.27
N GLU A 439 2.35 -5.98 -8.03
CA GLU A 439 1.09 -6.01 -8.77
C GLU A 439 0.46 -4.61 -8.83
N HIS A 440 -0.41 -4.43 -9.82
CA HIS A 440 -1.31 -3.28 -9.95
C HIS A 440 -2.55 -3.62 -10.79
N SER A 441 -3.55 -2.75 -10.74
CA SER A 441 -4.80 -2.95 -11.48
C SER A 441 -4.69 -2.41 -12.90
N VAL A 442 -5.11 -3.20 -13.90
CA VAL A 442 -5.07 -2.81 -15.31
C VAL A 442 -6.41 -3.06 -16.01
N ALA A 443 -6.70 -2.26 -17.03
CA ALA A 443 -7.77 -2.53 -17.96
C ALA A 443 -7.43 -3.75 -18.84
N THR A 444 -8.43 -4.52 -19.25
CA THR A 444 -8.27 -5.77 -20.00
C THR A 444 -8.96 -5.74 -21.34
N ALA A 445 -8.54 -6.61 -22.27
CA ALA A 445 -9.14 -6.73 -23.60
C ALA A 445 -10.62 -7.12 -23.56
N ALA A 446 -11.10 -7.71 -22.46
CA ALA A 446 -12.52 -8.02 -22.23
C ALA A 446 -13.32 -6.83 -21.68
N HIS A 447 -12.76 -5.63 -21.65
CA HIS A 447 -13.37 -4.39 -21.11
C HIS A 447 -13.70 -4.44 -19.62
N GLY A 448 -13.04 -5.32 -18.86
CA GLY A 448 -13.07 -5.41 -17.40
C GLY A 448 -11.74 -4.94 -16.77
N GLY A 449 -11.53 -5.35 -15.53
CA GLY A 449 -10.28 -5.15 -14.79
C GLY A 449 -9.54 -6.45 -14.54
N GLY A 450 -8.21 -6.40 -14.50
CA GLY A 450 -7.37 -7.52 -14.15
C GLY A 450 -6.22 -7.10 -13.24
N VAL A 451 -5.75 -8.03 -12.42
CA VAL A 451 -4.54 -7.81 -11.63
C VAL A 451 -3.33 -8.20 -12.47
N ARG A 452 -2.56 -7.19 -12.89
CA ARG A 452 -1.25 -7.40 -13.51
C ARG A 452 -0.25 -7.66 -12.41
N TRP A 453 0.45 -8.79 -12.48
CA TRP A 453 1.41 -9.20 -11.49
C TRP A 453 2.75 -9.59 -12.12
N TYR A 454 3.81 -9.45 -11.32
CA TYR A 454 5.19 -9.68 -11.70
C TYR A 454 5.93 -10.47 -10.62
N GLU A 455 6.83 -11.35 -11.03
CA GLU A 455 7.93 -11.84 -10.24
C GLU A 455 9.23 -11.33 -10.85
N PHE A 456 10.00 -10.62 -10.07
CA PHE A 456 11.36 -10.23 -10.41
C PHE A 456 12.34 -11.10 -9.61
N ARG A 457 13.47 -11.44 -10.22
CA ARG A 457 14.58 -12.08 -9.52
C ARG A 457 15.80 -11.19 -9.53
N LEU A 458 16.50 -11.14 -8.39
CA LEU A 458 17.70 -10.31 -8.27
C LEU A 458 18.89 -11.00 -8.94
N ASN A 459 19.58 -10.26 -9.81
CA ASN A 459 20.83 -10.69 -10.41
C ASN A 459 22.02 -10.49 -9.43
N LYS A 460 23.25 -10.77 -9.88
CA LYS A 460 24.45 -10.61 -9.05
C LYS A 460 24.72 -9.15 -8.65
N GLN A 461 24.28 -8.19 -9.42
CA GLN A 461 24.36 -6.74 -9.14
C GLN A 461 23.20 -6.26 -8.27
N ARG A 462 22.31 -7.18 -7.87
CA ARG A 462 21.07 -6.91 -7.15
C ARG A 462 20.08 -6.04 -7.93
N ASP A 463 20.13 -6.10 -9.27
CA ASP A 463 19.09 -5.52 -10.11
C ASP A 463 17.94 -6.51 -10.25
N PRO A 464 16.70 -6.06 -10.07
CA PRO A 464 15.54 -6.89 -10.34
C PRO A 464 15.38 -7.12 -11.85
N VAL A 465 15.30 -8.40 -12.23
CA VAL A 465 15.10 -8.84 -13.60
C VAL A 465 13.76 -9.54 -13.69
N LEU A 466 12.95 -9.18 -14.68
CA LEU A 466 11.64 -9.81 -14.89
C LEU A 466 11.82 -11.32 -15.13
N PHE A 467 11.26 -12.12 -14.21
CA PHE A 467 11.25 -13.58 -14.31
C PHE A 467 9.95 -14.10 -14.93
N GLN A 468 8.82 -13.51 -14.53
CA GLN A 468 7.50 -13.79 -15.11
C GLN A 468 6.54 -12.63 -14.86
N GLN A 469 5.53 -12.55 -15.72
CA GLN A 469 4.42 -11.61 -15.60
C GLN A 469 3.14 -12.21 -16.18
N SER A 470 2.00 -11.72 -15.72
CA SER A 470 0.69 -12.00 -16.30
C SER A 470 -0.34 -10.99 -15.82
N THR A 471 -1.48 -10.92 -16.50
CA THR A 471 -2.69 -10.26 -15.99
C THR A 471 -3.74 -11.32 -15.69
N TYR A 472 -4.12 -11.47 -14.44
CA TYR A 472 -5.19 -12.39 -14.08
C TYR A 472 -6.55 -11.75 -14.32
N ALA A 473 -7.25 -12.20 -15.35
CA ALA A 473 -8.48 -11.59 -15.84
C ALA A 473 -9.50 -12.59 -16.42
N PRO A 474 -9.85 -13.68 -15.75
CA PRO A 474 -10.88 -14.61 -16.24
C PRO A 474 -12.23 -13.94 -16.41
N GLY A 475 -12.84 -14.07 -17.61
CA GLY A 475 -14.10 -13.43 -17.95
C GLY A 475 -13.97 -11.90 -18.12
N GLY A 476 -15.09 -11.19 -18.22
CA GLY A 476 -15.14 -9.74 -18.44
C GLY A 476 -15.44 -8.92 -17.18
N PHE A 477 -15.28 -9.48 -15.98
CA PHE A 477 -15.50 -8.79 -14.72
C PHE A 477 -14.26 -8.07 -14.22
N TYR A 478 -14.43 -7.29 -13.15
CA TYR A 478 -13.33 -6.53 -12.55
C TYR A 478 -12.63 -7.35 -11.46
N ARG A 479 -11.30 -7.35 -11.52
CA ARG A 479 -10.39 -7.76 -10.46
C ARG A 479 -9.40 -6.63 -10.27
N TRP A 480 -9.36 -6.09 -9.05
CA TRP A 480 -8.55 -4.91 -8.78
C TRP A 480 -8.04 -4.92 -7.33
N LEU A 481 -7.17 -3.99 -6.99
CA LEU A 481 -6.58 -3.88 -5.65
C LEU A 481 -6.05 -5.24 -5.19
N GLY A 482 -5.11 -5.79 -5.96
CA GLY A 482 -4.46 -7.05 -5.63
C GLY A 482 -3.42 -6.90 -4.54
N SER A 483 -3.10 -8.01 -3.87
CA SER A 483 -1.93 -8.14 -3.01
C SER A 483 -1.36 -9.55 -3.12
N MET A 484 -0.03 -9.69 -3.11
CA MET A 484 0.67 -10.96 -3.37
C MET A 484 1.69 -11.31 -2.30
N ALA A 485 1.85 -12.62 -2.07
CA ALA A 485 2.93 -13.15 -1.25
C ALA A 485 3.42 -14.51 -1.80
N MET A 486 4.61 -14.92 -1.35
CA MET A 486 5.17 -16.26 -1.60
C MET A 486 5.32 -17.03 -0.30
N ASP A 487 4.99 -18.32 -0.31
CA ASP A 487 5.32 -19.22 0.78
C ASP A 487 6.77 -19.72 0.72
N ARG A 488 7.18 -20.56 1.69
CA ARG A 488 8.55 -21.11 1.77
C ARG A 488 8.96 -21.99 0.58
N LYS A 489 8.01 -22.45 -0.24
CA LYS A 489 8.26 -23.24 -1.45
C LYS A 489 8.29 -22.41 -2.72
N GLY A 490 7.97 -21.10 -2.61
CA GLY A 490 7.82 -20.20 -3.74
C GLY A 490 6.47 -20.33 -4.45
N ASP A 491 5.49 -20.99 -3.80
CA ASP A 491 4.11 -20.96 -4.26
C ASP A 491 3.55 -19.55 -4.03
N ILE A 492 2.77 -19.05 -4.97
CA ILE A 492 2.26 -17.66 -4.93
C ILE A 492 0.77 -17.67 -4.61
N GLY A 493 0.37 -16.83 -3.64
CA GLY A 493 -1.01 -16.45 -3.39
C GLY A 493 -1.27 -15.01 -3.85
N LEU A 494 -2.41 -14.77 -4.49
CA LEU A 494 -2.91 -13.48 -4.91
C LEU A 494 -4.33 -13.30 -4.38
N GLY A 495 -4.55 -12.32 -3.48
CA GLY A 495 -5.86 -11.85 -3.06
C GLY A 495 -6.26 -10.59 -3.82
N TYR A 496 -7.54 -10.33 -4.03
CA TYR A 496 -8.01 -9.16 -4.78
C TYR A 496 -9.51 -8.91 -4.58
N SER A 497 -9.93 -7.67 -4.79
CA SER A 497 -11.33 -7.30 -4.91
C SER A 497 -11.91 -7.79 -6.24
N PHE A 498 -13.13 -8.33 -6.21
CA PHE A 498 -13.87 -8.84 -7.36
C PHE A 498 -15.25 -8.20 -7.43
N GLY A 499 -15.70 -7.80 -8.63
CA GLY A 499 -17.02 -7.23 -8.83
C GLY A 499 -17.32 -6.90 -10.29
N GLY A 500 -18.29 -6.05 -10.48
CA GLY A 500 -18.83 -5.68 -11.80
C GLY A 500 -20.19 -6.30 -12.05
N ASP A 501 -21.17 -5.46 -12.41
CA ASP A 501 -22.55 -5.91 -12.64
C ASP A 501 -22.63 -7.20 -13.48
N PRO A 502 -23.33 -8.25 -13.04
CA PRO A 502 -24.28 -8.34 -11.90
C PRO A 502 -23.66 -8.72 -10.53
N ASN A 503 -22.34 -8.73 -10.38
CA ASN A 503 -21.67 -9.14 -9.15
C ASN A 503 -21.47 -7.94 -8.21
N TYR A 504 -21.88 -8.09 -6.96
CA TYR A 504 -21.54 -7.14 -5.90
C TYR A 504 -20.05 -7.20 -5.57
N PRO A 505 -19.44 -6.08 -5.12
CA PRO A 505 -18.04 -6.07 -4.76
C PRO A 505 -17.76 -6.95 -3.54
N GLY A 506 -16.82 -7.87 -3.66
CA GLY A 506 -16.39 -8.84 -2.66
C GLY A 506 -14.92 -9.22 -2.83
N GLN A 507 -14.48 -10.27 -2.13
CA GLN A 507 -13.07 -10.65 -2.09
C GLN A 507 -12.85 -12.06 -2.61
N ARG A 508 -11.86 -12.22 -3.48
CA ARG A 508 -11.43 -13.51 -4.04
C ARG A 508 -9.93 -13.68 -3.95
N PHE A 509 -9.49 -14.91 -4.11
CA PHE A 509 -8.08 -15.22 -4.23
C PHE A 509 -7.83 -16.33 -5.25
N ALA A 510 -6.63 -16.33 -5.80
CA ALA A 510 -6.12 -17.35 -6.69
C ALA A 510 -4.68 -17.70 -6.31
N ALA A 511 -4.17 -18.84 -6.79
CA ALA A 511 -2.85 -19.28 -6.43
C ALA A 511 -2.17 -20.08 -7.55
N ARG A 512 -0.84 -20.23 -7.42
CA ARG A 512 -0.02 -21.11 -8.24
C ARG A 512 1.05 -21.81 -7.41
N ARG A 513 1.50 -22.95 -7.86
CA ARG A 513 2.73 -23.58 -7.34
C ARG A 513 3.96 -22.98 -8.03
N ALA A 514 5.09 -22.98 -7.32
CA ALA A 514 6.38 -22.53 -7.87
C ALA A 514 6.76 -23.23 -9.19
N LYS A 515 6.39 -24.50 -9.34
CA LYS A 515 6.71 -25.33 -10.52
C LYS A 515 5.67 -25.27 -11.63
N ASP A 516 4.61 -24.49 -11.48
CA ASP A 516 3.61 -24.34 -12.53
C ASP A 516 4.17 -23.52 -13.71
N PRO A 517 3.56 -23.60 -14.91
CA PRO A 517 3.98 -22.77 -16.04
C PRO A 517 4.02 -21.29 -15.66
N GLN A 518 5.07 -20.60 -16.10
CA GLN A 518 5.22 -19.17 -15.83
C GLN A 518 4.01 -18.36 -16.33
N GLY A 519 3.66 -17.30 -15.63
CA GLY A 519 2.57 -16.41 -15.98
C GLY A 519 1.16 -17.00 -15.77
N GLN A 520 1.02 -18.11 -15.05
CA GLN A 520 -0.29 -18.74 -14.83
C GLN A 520 -0.58 -18.94 -13.34
N LEU A 521 -1.73 -18.49 -12.87
CA LEU A 521 -2.35 -18.90 -11.62
C LEU A 521 -3.13 -20.18 -11.89
N SER A 522 -2.61 -21.32 -11.42
CA SER A 522 -3.05 -22.67 -11.83
C SER A 522 -4.25 -23.20 -11.07
N TYR A 523 -4.54 -22.63 -9.90
CA TYR A 523 -5.74 -22.94 -9.14
C TYR A 523 -6.90 -22.05 -9.59
N HIS A 524 -8.11 -22.64 -9.71
CA HIS A 524 -9.33 -21.86 -9.91
C HIS A 524 -9.46 -20.84 -8.77
N GLU A 525 -9.92 -19.63 -9.09
CA GLU A 525 -10.17 -18.63 -8.05
C GLU A 525 -11.24 -19.10 -7.07
N SER A 526 -11.06 -18.74 -5.80
CA SER A 526 -12.01 -19.03 -4.71
C SER A 526 -12.50 -17.73 -4.09
N ALA A 527 -13.76 -17.70 -3.70
CA ALA A 527 -14.30 -16.59 -2.94
C ALA A 527 -13.79 -16.66 -1.49
N LEU A 528 -13.24 -15.56 -0.98
CA LEU A 528 -13.11 -15.36 0.45
C LEU A 528 -14.44 -14.91 1.04
N VAL A 529 -15.11 -13.97 0.34
CA VAL A 529 -16.49 -13.54 0.60
C VAL A 529 -17.09 -12.96 -0.67
N GLU A 530 -18.34 -13.32 -0.95
CA GLU A 530 -19.14 -12.67 -2.00
C GLU A 530 -19.82 -11.44 -1.41
N GLY A 531 -19.78 -10.32 -2.17
CA GLY A 531 -20.51 -9.11 -1.81
C GLY A 531 -22.03 -9.33 -1.84
N GLN A 532 -22.75 -8.60 -1.00
CA GLN A 532 -24.21 -8.75 -0.85
C GLN A 532 -24.97 -7.44 -1.10
N ALA A 533 -24.26 -6.34 -1.27
CA ALA A 533 -24.81 -5.02 -1.57
C ALA A 533 -23.81 -4.17 -2.36
N SER A 534 -24.33 -3.09 -2.99
CA SER A 534 -23.52 -2.08 -3.66
C SER A 534 -23.21 -0.93 -2.72
N GLN A 535 -22.00 -0.38 -2.82
CA GLN A 535 -21.62 0.83 -2.13
C GLN A 535 -22.20 2.04 -2.87
N THR A 536 -23.09 2.76 -2.22
CA THR A 536 -23.80 3.92 -2.81
C THR A 536 -23.40 5.26 -2.19
N GLY A 537 -22.76 5.25 -1.02
CA GLY A 537 -22.35 6.46 -0.28
C GLY A 537 -21.10 7.13 -0.85
N SER A 538 -20.14 6.35 -1.34
CA SER A 538 -18.85 6.82 -1.85
C SER A 538 -18.46 6.07 -3.13
N LEU A 539 -17.53 6.67 -3.92
CA LEU A 539 -16.84 5.96 -4.99
C LEU A 539 -15.58 5.25 -4.49
N ARG A 540 -15.08 5.64 -3.31
CA ARG A 540 -13.85 5.13 -2.72
C ARG A 540 -14.01 3.66 -2.34
N TRP A 541 -13.01 2.85 -2.66
CA TRP A 541 -12.96 1.43 -2.35
C TRP A 541 -11.54 1.04 -2.04
N GLU A 542 -11.24 0.65 -0.83
CA GLU A 542 -9.92 0.28 -0.33
C GLU A 542 -8.77 1.18 -0.85
N ASP A 543 -7.99 1.78 0.00
CA ASP A 543 -6.74 2.43 -0.36
C ASP A 543 -5.55 1.48 -0.21
N TYR A 544 -5.69 0.50 0.68
CA TYR A 544 -4.73 -0.53 0.95
C TYR A 544 -5.40 -1.90 0.87
N THR A 545 -4.64 -2.91 0.50
CA THR A 545 -5.01 -4.32 0.63
C THR A 545 -3.78 -5.08 1.10
N ASN A 546 -3.96 -6.23 1.74
CA ASN A 546 -2.82 -6.89 2.35
C ASN A 546 -2.96 -8.41 2.36
N ILE A 547 -1.97 -9.07 1.76
CA ILE A 547 -1.71 -10.49 1.96
C ILE A 547 -0.37 -10.66 2.68
N THR A 548 -0.28 -11.60 3.60
CA THR A 548 0.94 -11.94 4.33
C THR A 548 1.05 -13.43 4.52
N VAL A 549 2.26 -13.95 4.71
CA VAL A 549 2.49 -15.36 5.03
C VAL A 549 2.63 -15.54 6.53
N ASP A 550 1.98 -16.56 7.06
CA ASP A 550 2.03 -16.91 8.49
C ASP A 550 3.47 -17.24 8.92
N PRO A 551 4.06 -16.49 9.87
CA PRO A 551 5.43 -16.71 10.30
C PRO A 551 5.63 -18.04 11.06
N SER A 552 4.56 -18.71 11.49
CA SER A 552 4.64 -19.95 12.26
C SER A 552 4.86 -21.18 11.39
N ASP A 553 4.27 -21.21 10.17
CA ASP A 553 4.38 -22.36 9.27
C ASP A 553 5.01 -22.00 7.92
N ASP A 554 5.09 -20.70 7.64
CA ASP A 554 5.66 -20.16 6.40
C ASP A 554 4.99 -20.73 5.13
N CYS A 555 3.69 -21.09 5.25
CA CYS A 555 2.86 -21.73 4.23
C CYS A 555 1.46 -21.13 4.12
N THR A 556 0.89 -20.66 5.23
CA THR A 556 -0.47 -20.13 5.24
C THR A 556 -0.48 -18.69 4.80
N PHE A 557 -1.24 -18.37 3.76
CA PHE A 557 -1.51 -17.01 3.32
C PHE A 557 -2.68 -16.45 4.11
N TRP A 558 -2.55 -15.22 4.59
CA TRP A 558 -3.60 -14.44 5.24
C TRP A 558 -3.92 -13.23 4.39
N PHE A 559 -5.19 -13.00 4.14
CA PHE A 559 -5.68 -11.93 3.29
C PHE A 559 -6.85 -11.21 3.95
N VAL A 560 -6.96 -9.91 3.73
CA VAL A 560 -8.07 -9.06 4.18
C VAL A 560 -8.52 -8.17 3.04
N GLY A 561 -9.81 -7.93 2.96
CA GLY A 561 -10.42 -6.97 2.04
C GLY A 561 -11.89 -6.71 2.40
N ASP A 562 -12.47 -5.75 1.72
CA ASP A 562 -13.81 -5.22 1.97
C ASP A 562 -14.92 -5.97 1.26
N TYR A 563 -16.10 -5.96 1.88
CA TYR A 563 -17.36 -6.33 1.24
C TYR A 563 -18.53 -5.62 1.93
N LEU A 564 -19.70 -5.60 1.32
CA LEU A 564 -20.90 -5.08 1.95
C LEU A 564 -21.89 -6.22 2.25
N LYS A 565 -22.41 -6.22 3.47
CA LYS A 565 -23.51 -7.11 3.89
C LYS A 565 -24.84 -6.61 3.34
N THR A 566 -25.82 -7.50 3.24
CA THR A 566 -27.20 -7.13 2.86
C THR A 566 -27.73 -6.02 3.75
N GLY A 567 -28.18 -4.92 3.13
CA GLY A 567 -28.73 -3.77 3.83
C GLY A 567 -27.70 -2.85 4.52
N ALA A 568 -26.40 -3.15 4.40
CA ALA A 568 -25.36 -2.29 4.92
C ALA A 568 -25.19 -1.04 4.05
N SER A 569 -24.85 0.09 4.68
CA SER A 569 -24.54 1.35 4.02
C SER A 569 -23.03 1.60 3.87
N SER A 570 -22.20 0.85 4.61
CA SER A 570 -20.74 0.85 4.52
C SER A 570 -20.17 -0.56 4.62
N SER A 571 -18.90 -0.70 4.34
CA SER A 571 -18.23 -1.99 4.26
C SER A 571 -17.93 -2.62 5.61
N THR A 572 -17.64 -3.90 5.56
CA THR A 572 -17.06 -4.72 6.63
C THR A 572 -15.87 -5.45 6.02
N THR A 573 -14.80 -5.60 6.75
CA THR A 573 -13.67 -6.40 6.28
C THR A 573 -13.93 -7.90 6.45
N ARG A 574 -13.36 -8.68 5.56
CA ARG A 574 -13.27 -10.14 5.69
C ARG A 574 -11.82 -10.56 5.79
N ILE A 575 -11.47 -11.18 6.90
CA ILE A 575 -10.16 -11.78 7.12
C ILE A 575 -10.24 -13.27 6.83
N GLY A 576 -9.32 -13.77 6.01
CA GLY A 576 -9.27 -15.20 5.76
C GLY A 576 -7.88 -15.72 5.47
N SER A 577 -7.77 -17.04 5.45
CA SER A 577 -6.50 -17.70 5.13
C SER A 577 -6.70 -18.90 4.23
N PHE A 578 -5.65 -19.23 3.48
CA PHE A 578 -5.60 -20.41 2.63
C PHE A 578 -4.17 -20.99 2.57
N VAL A 579 -4.04 -22.22 2.12
CA VAL A 579 -2.74 -22.90 1.97
C VAL A 579 -2.69 -23.54 0.60
N VAL A 580 -1.63 -23.27 -0.15
CA VAL A 580 -1.40 -23.98 -1.41
C VAL A 580 -1.09 -25.44 -1.10
N PRO A 581 -1.85 -26.40 -1.68
CA PRO A 581 -1.69 -27.82 -1.36
C PRO A 581 -0.26 -28.31 -1.58
N GLY A 582 0.31 -28.93 -0.55
CA GLY A 582 1.67 -29.47 -0.56
C GLY A 582 2.73 -28.57 0.07
N CYS A 583 2.38 -27.38 0.60
CA CYS A 583 3.34 -26.58 1.37
C CYS A 583 3.59 -27.16 2.77
N LYS A 584 2.56 -27.60 3.47
CA LYS A 584 2.64 -28.27 4.79
C LYS A 584 3.10 -29.69 4.67
#